data_da74bf01e7c94fef68f59d55adc99b7b
#
_entry.id   da74bf01e7c94fef68f59d55adc99b7b
#
_cell.length_a   1.000
_cell.length_b   1.000
_cell.length_c   1.000
_cell.angle_alpha   90.00
_cell.angle_beta   90.00
_cell.angle_gamma   90.00
#
_symmetry.space_group_name_H-M   'P 1'
#
loop_
_entity.id
_entity.type
_entity.pdbx_description
1 polymer ?
#
loop_
_entity_poly.entity_id
_entity_poly.type
_entity_poly.pdbx_seq_one_letter_code
_entity_poly.pdbx_strand_id
1 'polypeptide(L)'
;MAIFDRFTKKGRKKMKKASNIITIIALVLIVALIGGISYGYYKKATMEVKNPIVTMEVQDFGTIKLELYPEMAPQTVSNFIALAQNGFYDGLKFHRIVEGFMIQGGDSNGDGTGAPKLSNLGIDVKDDEDRDYCIKGEFLSNGYNKNTLKHKEGIISMARADYTQQYSKSLTTESYNSAGSQFFIMTADNSSLDGYYAPFGKVIEGMDVVHNIENVEVKETETSSSSSSDSSKSESKEKSTPVNDVIISKVTVETYGIDYGKPDTLETWNYYDWVYKTYGINLKQYQQ
;
A
#
# COMPACT_ATOMS: atom_id res chain seq x y z
N MET A 1 44.67 -34.17 64.35
CA MET A 1 44.17 -34.61 63.05
C MET A 1 42.62 -34.62 62.93
N ALA A 2 41.88 -35.05 63.95
CA ALA A 2 40.38 -35.15 63.89
C ALA A 2 39.62 -33.83 63.84
N ILE A 3 40.15 -32.69 64.32
CA ILE A 3 39.45 -31.39 64.31
C ILE A 3 39.46 -30.74 62.95
N PHE A 4 40.54 -30.89 62.19
CA PHE A 4 40.67 -30.34 60.83
C PHE A 4 39.74 -31.01 59.84
N ASP A 5 39.50 -32.32 60.00
CA ASP A 5 38.60 -33.09 59.14
C ASP A 5 37.11 -32.76 59.35
N ARG A 6 36.78 -32.31 60.57
CA ARG A 6 35.39 -31.89 60.93
C ARG A 6 35.01 -30.52 60.29
N PHE A 7 36.00 -29.60 60.17
CA PHE A 7 35.81 -28.30 59.54
C PHE A 7 35.68 -28.42 58.02
N THR A 8 36.47 -29.30 57.40
CA THR A 8 36.40 -29.56 55.91
C THR A 8 35.13 -30.27 55.52
N LYS A 9 34.64 -31.24 56.31
CA LYS A 9 33.33 -31.90 56.06
C LYS A 9 32.13 -30.97 56.20
N LYS A 10 32.15 -30.01 57.18
CA LYS A 10 31.12 -29.04 57.38
C LYS A 10 31.09 -27.98 56.29
N GLY A 11 32.25 -27.56 55.77
CA GLY A 11 32.39 -26.66 54.64
C GLY A 11 31.91 -27.28 53.33
N ARG A 12 32.28 -28.56 53.06
CA ARG A 12 31.79 -29.29 51.88
C ARG A 12 30.27 -29.50 51.87
N LYS A 13 29.66 -29.78 53.03
CA LYS A 13 28.19 -29.86 53.17
C LYS A 13 27.51 -28.50 52.89
N LYS A 14 28.04 -27.37 53.38
CA LYS A 14 27.49 -26.03 53.09
C LYS A 14 27.62 -25.67 51.59
N MET A 15 28.75 -25.97 50.98
CA MET A 15 28.93 -25.74 49.53
C MET A 15 28.02 -26.60 48.65
N LYS A 16 27.83 -27.86 48.96
CA LYS A 16 26.85 -28.75 48.27
C LYS A 16 25.43 -28.23 48.43
N LYS A 17 25.04 -27.74 49.63
CA LYS A 17 23.71 -27.20 49.84
C LYS A 17 23.50 -25.86 49.06
N ALA A 18 24.50 -25.00 49.00
CA ALA A 18 24.44 -23.78 48.20
C ALA A 18 24.43 -24.11 46.68
N SER A 19 25.19 -25.06 46.22
CA SER A 19 25.20 -25.52 44.81
C SER A 19 23.83 -26.07 44.43
N ASN A 20 23.17 -26.91 45.28
CA ASN A 20 21.82 -27.40 44.97
C ASN A 20 20.77 -26.31 44.93
N ILE A 21 20.89 -25.28 45.79
CA ILE A 21 19.96 -24.12 45.75
C ILE A 21 20.14 -23.34 44.47
N ILE A 22 21.36 -23.06 44.03
CA ILE A 22 21.67 -22.38 42.78
C ILE A 22 21.14 -23.18 41.59
N THR A 23 21.31 -24.50 41.59
CA THR A 23 20.76 -25.38 40.53
C THR A 23 19.23 -25.36 40.48
N ILE A 24 18.58 -25.34 41.63
CA ILE A 24 17.10 -25.23 41.68
C ILE A 24 16.62 -23.89 41.15
N ILE A 25 17.29 -22.79 41.57
CA ILE A 25 16.95 -21.45 41.05
C ILE A 25 17.15 -21.38 39.53
N ALA A 26 18.27 -21.93 39.01
CA ALA A 26 18.52 -21.98 37.57
C ALA A 26 17.44 -22.77 36.82
N LEU A 27 17.03 -23.91 37.35
CA LEU A 27 15.93 -24.72 36.78
C LEU A 27 14.60 -23.95 36.77
N VAL A 28 14.24 -23.24 37.86
CA VAL A 28 13.03 -22.44 37.93
C VAL A 28 13.07 -21.30 36.89
N LEU A 29 14.22 -20.64 36.72
CA LEU A 29 14.38 -19.59 35.70
C LEU A 29 14.26 -20.16 34.28
N ILE A 30 14.81 -21.34 34.01
CA ILE A 30 14.68 -21.99 32.70
C ILE A 30 13.22 -22.36 32.42
N VAL A 31 12.50 -22.91 33.40
CA VAL A 31 11.08 -23.24 33.26
C VAL A 31 10.23 -21.98 33.03
N ALA A 32 10.51 -20.91 33.75
CA ALA A 32 9.85 -19.61 33.55
C ALA A 32 10.12 -19.04 32.16
N LEU A 33 11.37 -19.13 31.65
CA LEU A 33 11.73 -18.70 30.30
C LEU A 33 10.99 -19.53 29.24
N ILE A 34 10.98 -20.86 29.36
CA ILE A 34 10.27 -21.74 28.43
C ILE A 34 8.76 -21.45 28.49
N GLY A 35 8.20 -21.26 29.68
CA GLY A 35 6.79 -20.90 29.87
C GLY A 35 6.45 -19.56 29.21
N GLY A 36 7.31 -18.57 29.36
CA GLY A 36 7.15 -17.24 28.72
C GLY A 36 7.19 -17.32 27.18
N ILE A 37 8.15 -18.08 26.66
CA ILE A 37 8.28 -18.31 25.21
C ILE A 37 7.06 -19.08 24.68
N SER A 38 6.66 -20.16 25.34
CA SER A 38 5.50 -20.98 24.98
C SER A 38 4.21 -20.18 25.02
N TYR A 39 4.03 -19.33 26.03
CA TYR A 39 2.88 -18.42 26.12
C TYR A 39 2.88 -17.39 25.00
N GLY A 40 4.03 -16.85 24.65
CA GLY A 40 4.19 -15.93 23.50
C GLY A 40 3.78 -16.61 22.18
N TYR A 41 4.25 -17.83 21.93
CA TYR A 41 3.85 -18.63 20.77
C TYR A 41 2.36 -18.98 20.78
N TYR A 42 1.81 -19.40 21.94
CA TYR A 42 0.39 -19.68 22.08
C TYR A 42 -0.47 -18.45 21.80
N LYS A 43 -0.12 -17.29 22.38
CA LYS A 43 -0.81 -16.04 22.13
C LYS A 43 -0.75 -15.62 20.65
N LYS A 44 0.40 -15.76 20.02
CA LYS A 44 0.57 -15.46 18.58
C LYS A 44 -0.27 -16.42 17.70
N ALA A 45 -0.32 -17.70 18.03
CA ALA A 45 -1.07 -18.71 17.28
C ALA A 45 -2.60 -18.61 17.47
N THR A 46 -3.06 -18.02 18.57
CA THR A 46 -4.50 -17.84 18.88
C THR A 46 -4.99 -16.41 18.62
N MET A 47 -4.12 -15.46 18.28
CA MET A 47 -4.55 -14.13 17.83
C MET A 47 -5.21 -14.27 16.46
N GLU A 48 -6.50 -14.01 16.42
CA GLU A 48 -7.22 -13.78 15.18
C GLU A 48 -6.65 -12.52 14.54
N VAL A 49 -5.90 -12.69 13.47
CA VAL A 49 -5.34 -11.56 12.71
C VAL A 49 -6.50 -10.94 11.95
N LYS A 50 -7.02 -9.83 12.46
CA LYS A 50 -8.04 -9.05 11.75
C LYS A 50 -7.37 -8.24 10.65
N ASN A 51 -8.02 -8.21 9.50
CA ASN A 51 -7.61 -7.34 8.40
C ASN A 51 -7.76 -5.86 8.78
N PRO A 52 -6.90 -4.97 8.29
CA PRO A 52 -7.03 -3.54 8.54
C PRO A 52 -8.35 -2.99 7.99
N ILE A 53 -8.97 -2.08 8.74
CA ILE A 53 -10.19 -1.39 8.32
C ILE A 53 -9.87 0.08 8.08
N VAL A 54 -10.15 0.53 6.87
CA VAL A 54 -10.06 1.94 6.48
C VAL A 54 -11.43 2.58 6.66
N THR A 55 -11.46 3.77 7.23
CA THR A 55 -12.61 4.66 7.24
C THR A 55 -12.25 5.89 6.42
N MET A 56 -12.96 6.09 5.31
CA MET A 56 -12.79 7.22 4.39
C MET A 56 -14.04 8.10 4.48
N GLU A 57 -13.88 9.31 4.96
CA GLU A 57 -14.95 10.30 5.02
C GLU A 57 -14.92 11.14 3.73
N VAL A 58 -16.05 11.22 3.04
CA VAL A 58 -16.20 12.00 1.81
C VAL A 58 -17.18 13.13 2.09
N GLN A 59 -16.71 14.36 1.86
CA GLN A 59 -17.48 15.58 2.15
C GLN A 59 -18.81 15.54 1.39
N ASP A 60 -19.90 15.85 2.11
CA ASP A 60 -21.28 15.91 1.60
C ASP A 60 -21.87 14.57 1.11
N PHE A 61 -21.09 13.47 1.09
CA PHE A 61 -21.55 12.15 0.65
C PHE A 61 -21.68 11.14 1.79
N GLY A 62 -20.76 11.16 2.76
CA GLY A 62 -20.78 10.23 3.89
C GLY A 62 -19.47 9.44 4.05
N THR A 63 -19.59 8.24 4.58
CA THR A 63 -18.43 7.42 4.97
C THR A 63 -18.41 6.12 4.19
N ILE A 64 -17.24 5.76 3.67
CA ILE A 64 -16.93 4.47 3.03
C ILE A 64 -16.00 3.71 3.97
N LYS A 65 -16.33 2.46 4.34
CA LYS A 65 -15.40 1.59 5.05
C LYS A 65 -14.91 0.48 4.14
N LEU A 66 -13.60 0.24 4.19
CA LEU A 66 -12.93 -0.78 3.39
C LEU A 66 -12.18 -1.75 4.31
N GLU A 67 -12.24 -3.03 4.01
CA GLU A 67 -11.36 -4.04 4.55
C GLU A 67 -10.20 -4.26 3.57
N LEU A 68 -8.96 -4.17 4.06
CA LEU A 68 -7.76 -4.40 3.24
C LEU A 68 -7.25 -5.82 3.41
N TYR A 69 -6.66 -6.38 2.36
CA TYR A 69 -6.20 -7.78 2.32
C TYR A 69 -4.67 -7.88 2.17
N PRO A 70 -3.90 -7.74 3.26
CA PRO A 70 -2.42 -7.77 3.22
C PRO A 70 -1.87 -9.12 2.75
N GLU A 71 -2.61 -10.21 2.85
CA GLU A 71 -2.20 -11.51 2.31
C GLU A 71 -2.19 -11.54 0.78
N MET A 72 -3.07 -10.74 0.15
CA MET A 72 -3.21 -10.66 -1.31
C MET A 72 -2.22 -9.68 -1.93
N ALA A 73 -2.02 -8.52 -1.31
CA ALA A 73 -1.17 -7.45 -1.83
C ALA A 73 -0.41 -6.73 -0.70
N PRO A 74 0.60 -7.36 -0.08
CA PRO A 74 1.28 -6.82 1.11
C PRO A 74 1.96 -5.48 0.89
N GLN A 75 2.65 -5.26 -0.23
CA GLN A 75 3.32 -4.00 -0.53
C GLN A 75 2.30 -2.88 -0.79
N THR A 76 1.23 -3.19 -1.52
CA THR A 76 0.14 -2.27 -1.82
C THR A 76 -0.59 -1.85 -0.54
N VAL A 77 -0.92 -2.80 0.33
CA VAL A 77 -1.57 -2.53 1.62
C VAL A 77 -0.66 -1.72 2.54
N SER A 78 0.62 -2.08 2.67
CA SER A 78 1.61 -1.33 3.44
C SER A 78 1.71 0.13 2.94
N ASN A 79 1.79 0.32 1.62
CA ASN A 79 1.83 1.64 0.99
C ASN A 79 0.59 2.48 1.32
N PHE A 80 -0.60 1.92 1.10
CA PHE A 80 -1.85 2.62 1.37
C PHE A 80 -1.99 3.00 2.85
N ILE A 81 -1.68 2.08 3.77
CA ILE A 81 -1.72 2.32 5.22
C ILE A 81 -0.74 3.43 5.61
N ALA A 82 0.52 3.37 5.13
CA ALA A 82 1.52 4.38 5.45
C ALA A 82 1.10 5.77 4.98
N LEU A 83 0.60 5.90 3.75
CA LEU A 83 0.09 7.16 3.21
C LEU A 83 -1.12 7.67 4.01
N ALA A 84 -2.09 6.81 4.34
CA ALA A 84 -3.27 7.18 5.10
C ALA A 84 -2.92 7.62 6.54
N GLN A 85 -2.04 6.91 7.22
CA GLN A 85 -1.60 7.25 8.58
C GLN A 85 -0.83 8.57 8.66
N ASN A 86 -0.19 8.98 7.56
CA ASN A 86 0.49 10.28 7.46
C ASN A 86 -0.40 11.38 6.87
N GLY A 87 -1.71 11.14 6.71
CA GLY A 87 -2.68 12.13 6.26
C GLY A 87 -2.57 12.50 4.78
N PHE A 88 -1.87 11.71 3.97
CA PHE A 88 -1.66 12.00 2.55
C PHE A 88 -2.97 12.14 1.77
N TYR A 89 -3.98 11.33 2.09
CA TYR A 89 -5.26 11.34 1.37
C TYR A 89 -6.23 12.43 1.83
N ASP A 90 -5.97 13.08 2.97
CA ASP A 90 -6.84 14.11 3.54
C ASP A 90 -6.85 15.36 2.61
N GLY A 91 -8.01 15.75 2.16
CA GLY A 91 -8.20 16.88 1.24
C GLY A 91 -8.03 16.54 -0.25
N LEU A 92 -7.62 15.32 -0.60
CA LEU A 92 -7.58 14.88 -2.00
C LEU A 92 -8.99 14.62 -2.53
N LYS A 93 -9.13 14.51 -3.85
CA LYS A 93 -10.44 14.34 -4.50
C LYS A 93 -10.51 13.07 -5.34
N PHE A 94 -11.74 12.63 -5.58
CA PHE A 94 -12.03 11.72 -6.69
C PHE A 94 -12.01 12.53 -7.98
N HIS A 95 -10.91 12.45 -8.71
CA HIS A 95 -10.65 13.27 -9.90
C HIS A 95 -11.17 12.65 -11.20
N ARG A 96 -11.45 11.34 -11.21
CA ARG A 96 -12.00 10.61 -12.36
C ARG A 96 -13.11 9.68 -11.92
N ILE A 97 -14.28 9.83 -12.50
CA ILE A 97 -15.49 9.04 -12.20
C ILE A 97 -16.08 8.56 -13.52
N VAL A 98 -16.28 7.26 -13.66
CA VAL A 98 -16.88 6.64 -14.85
C VAL A 98 -18.02 5.75 -14.41
N GLU A 99 -19.24 6.14 -14.77
CA GLU A 99 -20.47 5.42 -14.45
C GLU A 99 -20.43 3.98 -15.00
N GLY A 100 -20.86 3.02 -14.17
CA GLY A 100 -20.81 1.59 -14.51
C GLY A 100 -19.40 0.99 -14.55
N PHE A 101 -18.40 1.70 -13.98
CA PHE A 101 -17.03 1.22 -13.97
C PHE A 101 -16.32 1.46 -12.63
N MET A 102 -15.98 2.72 -12.30
CA MET A 102 -15.20 3.00 -11.08
C MET A 102 -15.20 4.49 -10.71
N ILE A 103 -14.83 4.77 -9.46
CA ILE A 103 -14.43 6.09 -8.96
C ILE A 103 -12.95 6.06 -8.60
N GLN A 104 -12.15 7.01 -9.10
CA GLN A 104 -10.68 7.06 -8.91
C GLN A 104 -10.27 8.32 -8.17
N GLY A 105 -9.42 8.14 -7.14
CA GLY A 105 -8.88 9.20 -6.31
C GLY A 105 -7.43 8.94 -5.89
N GLY A 106 -6.94 9.69 -4.89
CA GLY A 106 -5.60 9.50 -4.32
C GLY A 106 -4.48 10.15 -5.14
N ASP A 107 -4.82 11.08 -6.01
CA ASP A 107 -3.88 11.87 -6.79
C ASP A 107 -3.56 13.21 -6.11
N SER A 108 -2.29 13.47 -5.84
CA SER A 108 -1.82 14.69 -5.17
C SER A 108 -2.07 15.97 -5.99
N ASN A 109 -2.08 15.87 -7.33
CA ASN A 109 -2.35 16.99 -8.23
C ASN A 109 -3.85 17.13 -8.56
N GLY A 110 -4.61 16.05 -8.42
CA GLY A 110 -6.05 16.01 -8.73
C GLY A 110 -6.39 16.07 -10.21
N ASP A 111 -5.44 15.72 -11.09
CA ASP A 111 -5.58 15.69 -12.55
C ASP A 111 -5.12 14.37 -13.19
N GLY A 112 -4.74 13.39 -12.37
CA GLY A 112 -4.25 12.07 -12.78
C GLY A 112 -2.74 11.97 -12.91
N THR A 113 -1.99 13.06 -12.72
CA THR A 113 -0.53 13.11 -12.95
C THR A 113 0.31 13.03 -11.68
N GLY A 114 -0.30 13.22 -10.50
CA GLY A 114 0.41 13.28 -9.23
C GLY A 114 0.93 11.93 -8.76
N ALA A 115 2.04 11.98 -8.04
CA ALA A 115 2.67 10.84 -7.39
C ALA A 115 2.97 11.17 -5.92
N PRO A 116 3.08 10.17 -5.05
CA PRO A 116 3.50 10.38 -3.67
C PRO A 116 5.02 10.53 -3.60
N LYS A 117 5.50 11.29 -2.61
CA LYS A 117 6.92 11.42 -2.28
C LYS A 117 7.31 10.52 -1.11
N LEU A 118 8.61 10.23 -0.97
CA LEU A 118 9.12 9.41 0.13
C LEU A 118 8.73 9.96 1.51
N SER A 119 8.72 11.29 1.69
CA SER A 119 8.27 11.95 2.93
C SER A 119 6.82 11.64 3.29
N ASN A 120 5.96 11.41 2.30
CA ASN A 120 4.55 11.06 2.53
C ASN A 120 4.36 9.69 3.21
N LEU A 121 5.39 8.84 3.18
CA LEU A 121 5.42 7.58 3.96
C LEU A 121 5.79 7.80 5.44
N GLY A 122 6.02 9.04 5.89
CA GLY A 122 6.56 9.34 7.22
C GLY A 122 7.99 8.84 7.38
N ILE A 123 8.77 8.90 6.30
CA ILE A 123 10.22 8.66 6.29
C ILE A 123 10.89 10.03 6.44
N ASP A 124 11.86 10.12 7.34
CA ASP A 124 12.69 11.31 7.46
C ASP A 124 13.72 11.31 6.33
N VAL A 125 13.47 12.13 5.30
CA VAL A 125 14.35 12.31 4.14
C VAL A 125 14.76 13.76 4.03
N LYS A 126 15.95 14.02 3.53
CA LYS A 126 16.37 15.39 3.22
C LYS A 126 15.62 15.93 2.02
N ASP A 127 15.43 17.25 1.95
CA ASP A 127 14.64 17.88 0.89
C ASP A 127 15.14 17.54 -0.52
N ASP A 128 16.44 17.42 -0.73
CA ASP A 128 17.06 17.06 -2.00
C ASP A 128 16.98 15.55 -2.35
N GLU A 129 16.62 14.73 -1.38
CA GLU A 129 16.42 13.28 -1.53
C GLU A 129 14.92 12.91 -1.61
N ASP A 130 14.00 13.87 -1.30
CA ASP A 130 12.56 13.64 -1.28
C ASP A 130 11.98 13.63 -2.70
N ARG A 131 11.99 12.45 -3.27
CA ARG A 131 11.56 12.18 -4.66
C ARG A 131 10.24 11.46 -4.71
N ASP A 132 9.59 11.58 -5.84
CA ASP A 132 8.44 10.74 -6.19
C ASP A 132 8.85 9.27 -6.23
N TYR A 133 7.94 8.40 -5.81
CA TYR A 133 8.16 6.96 -5.82
C TYR A 133 6.96 6.21 -6.39
N CYS A 134 7.21 4.98 -6.79
CA CYS A 134 6.18 3.99 -7.11
C CYS A 134 6.49 2.66 -6.40
N ILE A 135 5.58 1.71 -6.51
CA ILE A 135 5.71 0.38 -5.93
C ILE A 135 5.56 -0.70 -6.99
N LYS A 136 6.10 -1.87 -6.72
CA LYS A 136 5.94 -3.04 -7.60
C LYS A 136 4.47 -3.47 -7.64
N GLY A 137 3.95 -3.68 -8.84
CA GLY A 137 2.58 -4.14 -9.03
C GLY A 137 2.41 -5.61 -8.60
N GLU A 138 1.45 -5.87 -7.71
CA GLU A 138 1.17 -7.18 -7.12
C GLU A 138 0.00 -7.87 -7.84
N PHE A 139 0.23 -8.28 -9.09
CA PHE A 139 -0.76 -8.96 -9.94
C PHE A 139 -0.10 -9.97 -10.91
N LEU A 140 -0.91 -10.85 -11.47
CA LEU A 140 -0.46 -12.04 -12.22
C LEU A 140 0.44 -11.69 -13.40
N SER A 141 0.07 -10.72 -14.24
CA SER A 141 0.86 -10.35 -15.44
C SER A 141 2.23 -9.73 -15.09
N ASN A 142 2.42 -9.28 -13.85
CA ASN A 142 3.71 -8.83 -13.30
C ASN A 142 4.46 -9.93 -12.52
N GLY A 143 4.05 -11.20 -12.68
CA GLY A 143 4.67 -12.35 -12.03
C GLY A 143 4.29 -12.57 -10.56
N TYR A 144 3.30 -11.84 -10.04
CA TYR A 144 2.80 -12.02 -8.68
C TYR A 144 1.50 -12.84 -8.67
N ASN A 145 1.60 -14.11 -8.29
CA ASN A 145 0.50 -15.09 -8.39
C ASN A 145 -0.34 -15.25 -7.10
N LYS A 146 0.04 -14.59 -6.00
CA LYS A 146 -0.69 -14.69 -4.73
C LYS A 146 -1.97 -13.86 -4.71
N ASN A 147 -2.03 -12.79 -5.50
CA ASN A 147 -3.22 -11.96 -5.58
C ASN A 147 -4.26 -12.62 -6.49
N THR A 148 -5.29 -13.18 -5.88
CA THR A 148 -6.38 -13.88 -6.56
C THR A 148 -7.70 -13.09 -6.56
N LEU A 149 -7.69 -11.89 -6.00
CA LEU A 149 -8.86 -11.01 -5.98
C LEU A 149 -9.31 -10.67 -7.40
N LYS A 150 -10.63 -10.53 -7.56
CA LYS A 150 -11.28 -10.20 -8.82
C LYS A 150 -11.90 -8.81 -8.73
N HIS A 151 -11.85 -8.06 -9.84
CA HIS A 151 -12.43 -6.73 -9.92
C HIS A 151 -13.96 -6.81 -9.98
N LYS A 152 -14.57 -7.08 -8.84
CA LYS A 152 -15.99 -7.05 -8.58
C LYS A 152 -16.40 -5.71 -7.99
N GLU A 153 -17.69 -5.39 -8.03
CA GLU A 153 -18.24 -4.23 -7.34
C GLU A 153 -17.74 -4.13 -5.89
N GLY A 154 -17.34 -2.92 -5.50
CA GLY A 154 -16.78 -2.60 -4.18
C GLY A 154 -15.30 -2.96 -3.98
N ILE A 155 -14.63 -3.60 -4.93
CA ILE A 155 -13.18 -3.84 -4.84
C ILE A 155 -12.42 -2.53 -5.02
N ILE A 156 -11.45 -2.28 -4.12
CA ILE A 156 -10.46 -1.22 -4.27
C ILE A 156 -9.18 -1.80 -4.88
N SER A 157 -8.62 -1.10 -5.87
CA SER A 157 -7.41 -1.50 -6.60
C SER A 157 -6.52 -0.31 -6.87
N MET A 158 -5.20 -0.53 -7.00
CA MET A 158 -4.26 0.54 -7.34
C MET A 158 -4.33 0.91 -8.81
N ALA A 159 -4.41 2.21 -9.08
CA ALA A 159 -4.21 2.74 -10.42
C ALA A 159 -2.72 2.73 -10.79
N ARG A 160 -2.42 2.67 -12.07
CA ARG A 160 -1.07 2.71 -12.64
C ARG A 160 -1.07 3.40 -14.00
N ALA A 161 0.08 3.90 -14.43
CA ALA A 161 0.27 4.44 -15.76
C ALA A 161 0.37 3.31 -16.83
N ASP A 162 -0.01 3.63 -18.05
CA ASP A 162 0.22 2.75 -19.21
C ASP A 162 1.14 3.41 -20.23
N TYR A 163 2.44 3.31 -19.98
CA TYR A 163 3.48 3.83 -20.87
C TYR A 163 3.58 3.04 -22.18
N THR A 164 3.00 1.82 -22.24
CA THR A 164 3.08 0.96 -23.44
C THR A 164 2.26 1.50 -24.59
N GLN A 165 1.11 2.08 -24.29
CA GLN A 165 0.25 2.73 -25.29
C GLN A 165 0.76 4.12 -25.66
N GLN A 166 1.29 4.85 -24.68
CA GLN A 166 1.69 6.23 -24.85
C GLN A 166 3.07 6.38 -25.55
N TYR A 167 4.03 5.48 -25.26
CA TYR A 167 5.42 5.62 -25.75
C TYR A 167 5.94 4.37 -26.44
N SER A 168 6.02 3.22 -25.79
CA SER A 168 6.61 2.00 -26.37
C SER A 168 6.16 0.73 -25.64
N LYS A 169 5.91 -0.34 -26.40
CA LYS A 169 5.63 -1.68 -25.86
C LYS A 169 6.77 -2.24 -25.00
N SER A 170 7.99 -1.73 -25.14
CA SER A 170 9.12 -2.13 -24.30
C SER A 170 8.99 -1.67 -22.85
N LEU A 171 8.09 -0.71 -22.54
CA LEU A 171 7.86 -0.14 -21.20
C LEU A 171 6.81 -0.91 -20.40
N THR A 172 6.58 -2.19 -20.69
CA THR A 172 5.62 -3.02 -19.96
C THR A 172 5.97 -3.14 -18.47
N THR A 173 7.24 -3.36 -18.15
CA THR A 173 7.71 -3.48 -16.75
C THR A 173 7.54 -2.18 -15.98
N GLU A 174 7.89 -1.06 -16.59
CA GLU A 174 7.75 0.28 -16.01
C GLU A 174 6.27 0.61 -15.79
N SER A 175 5.40 0.30 -16.75
CA SER A 175 3.95 0.46 -16.62
C SER A 175 3.38 -0.39 -15.48
N TYR A 176 3.81 -1.63 -15.36
CA TYR A 176 3.34 -2.55 -14.31
C TYR A 176 3.80 -2.15 -12.91
N ASN A 177 4.90 -1.42 -12.79
CA ASN A 177 5.50 -0.97 -11.54
C ASN A 177 5.37 0.56 -11.35
N SER A 178 4.32 1.18 -11.88
CA SER A 178 4.09 2.63 -11.80
C SER A 178 3.02 3.06 -10.79
N ALA A 179 2.47 2.13 -10.01
CA ALA A 179 1.50 2.46 -8.97
C ALA A 179 2.17 3.29 -7.87
N GLY A 180 1.53 4.38 -7.45
CA GLY A 180 1.99 5.27 -6.38
C GLY A 180 0.94 5.36 -5.27
N SER A 181 0.12 6.41 -5.31
CA SER A 181 -0.95 6.66 -4.32
C SER A 181 -2.35 6.55 -4.90
N GLN A 182 -2.51 6.63 -6.23
CA GLN A 182 -3.82 6.62 -6.86
C GLN A 182 -4.48 5.26 -6.77
N PHE A 183 -5.75 5.25 -6.39
CA PHE A 183 -6.58 4.06 -6.29
C PHE A 183 -7.92 4.26 -6.98
N PHE A 184 -8.61 3.17 -7.29
CA PHE A 184 -10.00 3.21 -7.74
C PHE A 184 -10.86 2.19 -7.00
N ILE A 185 -12.14 2.53 -6.81
CA ILE A 185 -13.15 1.65 -6.24
C ILE A 185 -14.11 1.26 -7.36
N MET A 186 -14.30 -0.03 -7.57
CA MET A 186 -15.20 -0.56 -8.60
C MET A 186 -16.66 -0.29 -8.25
N THR A 187 -17.41 0.25 -9.19
CA THR A 187 -18.87 0.43 -9.09
C THR A 187 -19.64 -0.67 -9.84
N ALA A 188 -18.95 -1.43 -10.66
CA ALA A 188 -19.46 -2.63 -11.33
C ALA A 188 -18.38 -3.68 -11.54
N ASP A 189 -18.76 -4.91 -11.86
CA ASP A 189 -17.85 -5.99 -12.16
C ASP A 189 -17.09 -5.75 -13.48
N ASN A 190 -15.77 -5.90 -13.47
CA ASN A 190 -14.97 -5.80 -14.70
C ASN A 190 -13.79 -6.79 -14.69
N SER A 191 -14.00 -7.96 -15.27
CA SER A 191 -12.98 -9.01 -15.33
C SER A 191 -11.80 -8.71 -16.28
N SER A 192 -11.89 -7.67 -17.12
CA SER A 192 -10.77 -7.29 -18.01
C SER A 192 -9.56 -6.75 -17.26
N LEU A 193 -9.76 -6.27 -16.02
CA LEU A 193 -8.70 -5.78 -15.15
C LEU A 193 -8.00 -6.90 -14.38
N ASP A 194 -8.58 -8.09 -14.31
CA ASP A 194 -8.06 -9.21 -13.53
C ASP A 194 -6.68 -9.63 -14.03
N GLY A 195 -5.73 -9.67 -13.10
CA GLY A 195 -4.34 -10.00 -13.38
C GLY A 195 -3.50 -8.88 -14.01
N TYR A 196 -4.06 -7.68 -14.23
CA TYR A 196 -3.36 -6.51 -14.78
C TYR A 196 -3.28 -5.33 -13.82
N TYR A 197 -4.04 -5.37 -12.74
CA TYR A 197 -4.05 -4.37 -11.65
C TYR A 197 -3.94 -5.09 -10.31
N ALA A 198 -3.62 -4.35 -9.24
CA ALA A 198 -3.43 -4.87 -7.90
C ALA A 198 -4.64 -4.53 -7.00
N PRO A 199 -5.70 -5.37 -6.99
CA PRO A 199 -6.77 -5.23 -6.01
C PRO A 199 -6.23 -5.58 -4.61
N PHE A 200 -6.60 -4.79 -3.60
CA PHE A 200 -6.01 -4.94 -2.27
C PHE A 200 -7.00 -4.81 -1.11
N GLY A 201 -8.29 -4.66 -1.40
CA GLY A 201 -9.33 -4.57 -0.39
C GLY A 201 -10.73 -4.53 -1.00
N LYS A 202 -11.73 -4.36 -0.13
CA LYS A 202 -13.14 -4.29 -0.50
C LYS A 202 -13.92 -3.35 0.41
N VAL A 203 -14.88 -2.65 -0.16
CA VAL A 203 -15.90 -1.89 0.58
C VAL A 203 -16.76 -2.87 1.38
N ILE A 204 -16.85 -2.64 2.69
CA ILE A 204 -17.67 -3.42 3.62
C ILE A 204 -18.89 -2.64 4.14
N GLU A 205 -18.81 -1.30 4.12
CA GLU A 205 -19.91 -0.38 4.43
C GLU A 205 -19.82 0.86 3.54
N GLY A 206 -20.96 1.46 3.18
CA GLY A 206 -21.01 2.71 2.39
C GLY A 206 -20.91 2.50 0.88
N MET A 207 -21.37 1.35 0.35
CA MET A 207 -21.45 1.15 -1.10
C MET A 207 -22.47 2.09 -1.75
N ASP A 208 -23.52 2.47 -1.03
CA ASP A 208 -24.47 3.52 -1.41
C ASP A 208 -23.80 4.90 -1.54
N VAL A 209 -22.83 5.22 -0.69
CA VAL A 209 -21.99 6.43 -0.82
C VAL A 209 -21.16 6.37 -2.10
N VAL A 210 -20.56 5.21 -2.41
CA VAL A 210 -19.78 5.00 -3.65
C VAL A 210 -20.68 5.25 -4.88
N HIS A 211 -21.89 4.70 -4.90
CA HIS A 211 -22.86 4.92 -5.99
C HIS A 211 -23.37 6.35 -6.07
N ASN A 212 -23.54 7.03 -4.93
CA ASN A 212 -23.89 8.46 -4.94
C ASN A 212 -22.77 9.31 -5.57
N ILE A 213 -21.52 8.97 -5.30
CA ILE A 213 -20.36 9.61 -5.93
C ILE A 213 -20.30 9.28 -7.43
N GLU A 214 -20.57 8.04 -7.82
CA GLU A 214 -20.58 7.60 -9.22
C GLU A 214 -21.55 8.42 -10.07
N ASN A 215 -22.69 8.83 -9.50
CA ASN A 215 -23.79 9.53 -10.18
C ASN A 215 -23.62 11.06 -10.21
N VAL A 216 -22.47 11.62 -9.80
CA VAL A 216 -22.27 13.07 -9.90
C VAL A 216 -22.14 13.50 -11.35
N GLU A 217 -22.47 14.75 -11.62
CA GLU A 217 -22.29 15.33 -12.95
C GLU A 217 -20.80 15.38 -13.32
N VAL A 218 -20.46 14.85 -14.49
CA VAL A 218 -19.10 14.83 -15.02
C VAL A 218 -19.01 15.57 -16.34
N LYS A 219 -17.87 16.25 -16.57
CA LYS A 219 -17.53 16.95 -17.81
C LYS A 219 -16.50 16.16 -18.60
N GLU A 220 -16.38 16.49 -19.90
CA GLU A 220 -15.33 15.94 -20.77
C GLU A 220 -13.95 16.32 -20.24
N THR A 221 -13.06 15.33 -20.14
CA THR A 221 -11.65 15.54 -19.87
C THR A 221 -10.91 15.70 -21.18
N GLU A 222 -10.16 16.78 -21.34
CA GLU A 222 -9.16 16.85 -22.39
C GLU A 222 -8.01 15.92 -22.01
N THR A 223 -8.10 14.67 -22.43
CA THR A 223 -6.97 13.75 -22.23
C THR A 223 -5.87 14.19 -23.17
N SER A 224 -4.79 14.73 -22.63
CA SER A 224 -3.57 15.04 -23.37
C SER A 224 -2.87 13.73 -23.79
N SER A 225 -3.51 12.93 -24.61
CA SER A 225 -2.88 11.86 -25.36
C SER A 225 -2.23 12.44 -26.62
N SER A 226 -1.09 13.09 -26.44
CA SER A 226 -0.21 13.42 -27.55
C SER A 226 0.38 12.11 -28.10
N SER A 227 -0.29 11.47 -29.05
CA SER A 227 0.32 10.39 -29.81
C SER A 227 -0.07 10.48 -31.28
N SER A 228 0.98 10.74 -32.04
CA SER A 228 1.17 10.42 -33.47
C SER A 228 0.14 10.95 -34.46
N SER A 229 0.69 11.71 -35.40
CA SER A 229 0.20 12.13 -36.70
C SER A 229 -0.47 11.04 -37.55
N ASP A 230 -1.62 10.53 -37.12
CA ASP A 230 -2.51 9.77 -37.98
C ASP A 230 -3.93 10.31 -37.83
N SER A 231 -4.37 11.03 -38.83
CA SER A 231 -5.57 11.83 -38.91
C SER A 231 -6.88 11.05 -39.05
N SER A 232 -6.94 9.83 -38.53
CA SER A 232 -8.12 8.96 -38.65
C SER A 232 -8.57 8.27 -37.35
N LYS A 233 -8.07 8.63 -36.15
CA LYS A 233 -8.62 8.18 -34.88
C LYS A 233 -9.52 9.25 -34.29
N SER A 234 -10.81 8.96 -34.19
CA SER A 234 -11.76 9.75 -33.41
C SER A 234 -11.25 9.74 -31.95
N GLU A 235 -10.83 10.90 -31.44
CA GLU A 235 -10.59 11.14 -30.02
C GLU A 235 -11.93 10.93 -29.31
N SER A 236 -12.12 9.77 -28.70
CA SER A 236 -13.24 9.56 -27.78
C SER A 236 -12.92 10.33 -26.51
N LYS A 237 -13.45 11.55 -26.41
CA LYS A 237 -13.40 12.33 -25.16
C LYS A 237 -14.19 11.57 -24.10
N GLU A 238 -13.50 11.16 -23.04
CA GLU A 238 -14.16 10.50 -21.91
C GLU A 238 -14.78 11.57 -20.99
N LYS A 239 -16.06 11.43 -20.68
CA LYS A 239 -16.70 12.22 -19.63
C LYS A 239 -16.39 11.56 -18.29
N SER A 240 -15.50 12.13 -17.51
CA SER A 240 -15.05 11.49 -16.28
C SER A 240 -14.60 12.45 -15.18
N THR A 241 -14.37 13.73 -15.47
CA THR A 241 -14.01 14.71 -14.45
C THR A 241 -15.24 15.28 -13.79
N PRO A 242 -15.43 15.18 -12.46
CA PRO A 242 -16.52 15.79 -11.74
C PRO A 242 -16.62 17.29 -12.01
N VAL A 243 -17.84 17.80 -12.20
CA VAL A 243 -18.09 19.24 -12.35
C VAL A 243 -17.80 19.96 -11.03
N ASN A 244 -18.22 19.38 -9.91
CA ASN A 244 -17.92 19.84 -8.56
C ASN A 244 -16.95 18.85 -7.92
N ASP A 245 -15.95 19.35 -7.21
CA ASP A 245 -14.94 18.50 -6.55
C ASP A 245 -15.60 17.59 -5.49
N VAL A 246 -15.29 16.30 -5.54
CA VAL A 246 -15.70 15.31 -4.55
C VAL A 246 -14.50 15.05 -3.63
N ILE A 247 -14.54 15.67 -2.45
CA ILE A 247 -13.38 15.76 -1.55
C ILE A 247 -13.37 14.61 -0.54
N ILE A 248 -12.24 13.91 -0.42
CA ILE A 248 -11.94 13.00 0.68
C ILE A 248 -11.51 13.86 1.87
N SER A 249 -12.40 14.07 2.84
CA SER A 249 -12.10 14.94 3.98
C SER A 249 -11.12 14.30 4.96
N LYS A 250 -11.19 12.97 5.13
CA LYS A 250 -10.28 12.25 6.03
C LYS A 250 -10.21 10.77 5.69
N VAL A 251 -9.01 10.20 5.88
CA VAL A 251 -8.78 8.75 5.83
C VAL A 251 -8.11 8.28 7.12
N THR A 252 -8.70 7.32 7.80
CA THR A 252 -8.12 6.68 8.98
C THR A 252 -8.03 5.18 8.80
N VAL A 253 -7.07 4.53 9.47
CA VAL A 253 -6.88 3.08 9.38
C VAL A 253 -6.79 2.46 10.78
N GLU A 254 -7.66 1.51 11.06
CA GLU A 254 -7.59 0.64 12.24
C GLU A 254 -6.76 -0.59 11.89
N THR A 255 -5.57 -0.72 12.47
CA THR A 255 -4.63 -1.84 12.22
C THR A 255 -4.64 -2.90 13.30
N TYR A 256 -5.46 -2.72 14.35
CA TYR A 256 -5.52 -3.61 15.53
C TYR A 256 -4.17 -3.81 16.21
N GLY A 257 -3.29 -2.78 16.14
CA GLY A 257 -1.94 -2.82 16.72
C GLY A 257 -0.93 -3.61 15.91
N ILE A 258 -1.25 -3.98 14.67
CA ILE A 258 -0.31 -4.60 13.75
C ILE A 258 0.43 -3.49 12.99
N ASP A 259 1.75 -3.57 12.97
CA ASP A 259 2.61 -2.74 12.14
C ASP A 259 2.77 -3.40 10.77
N TYR A 260 2.28 -2.74 9.73
CA TYR A 260 2.41 -3.19 8.34
C TYR A 260 3.68 -2.68 7.66
N GLY A 261 4.51 -1.93 8.38
CA GLY A 261 5.76 -1.37 7.88
C GLY A 261 5.56 -0.34 6.77
N LYS A 262 6.57 -0.20 5.95
CA LYS A 262 6.58 0.66 4.75
C LYS A 262 6.86 -0.18 3.52
N PRO A 263 6.34 0.21 2.33
CA PRO A 263 6.56 -0.54 1.10
C PRO A 263 8.01 -0.43 0.63
N ASP A 264 8.45 -1.41 -0.14
CA ASP A 264 9.65 -1.29 -0.97
C ASP A 264 9.35 -0.31 -2.11
N THR A 265 10.07 0.82 -2.15
CA THR A 265 9.84 1.86 -3.14
C THR A 265 10.76 1.71 -4.35
N LEU A 266 10.24 2.08 -5.51
CA LEU A 266 10.96 2.15 -6.77
C LEU A 266 11.03 3.62 -7.23
N GLU A 267 11.97 3.93 -8.11
CA GLU A 267 11.99 5.22 -8.80
C GLU A 267 10.88 5.29 -9.84
N THR A 268 10.24 6.45 -9.95
CA THR A 268 9.26 6.69 -11.01
C THR A 268 9.95 6.73 -12.37
N TRP A 269 9.27 6.17 -13.37
CA TRP A 269 9.76 6.25 -14.74
C TRP A 269 9.77 7.70 -15.23
N ASN A 270 10.85 8.08 -15.93
CA ASN A 270 11.02 9.44 -16.46
C ASN A 270 11.24 9.39 -17.97
N TYR A 271 10.42 10.14 -18.72
CA TYR A 271 10.47 10.20 -20.18
C TYR A 271 11.84 10.67 -20.71
N TYR A 272 12.42 11.71 -20.12
CA TYR A 272 13.69 12.30 -20.59
C TYR A 272 14.85 11.33 -20.39
N ASP A 273 14.88 10.62 -19.27
CA ASP A 273 15.90 9.62 -18.98
C ASP A 273 15.76 8.40 -19.89
N TRP A 274 14.53 8.01 -20.20
CA TRP A 274 14.26 6.93 -21.15
C TRP A 274 14.70 7.31 -22.56
N VAL A 275 14.39 8.51 -23.06
CA VAL A 275 14.84 9.01 -24.37
C VAL A 275 16.37 9.07 -24.44
N TYR A 276 17.02 9.55 -23.38
CA TYR A 276 18.47 9.58 -23.32
C TYR A 276 19.09 8.18 -23.38
N LYS A 277 18.57 7.26 -22.59
CA LYS A 277 19.04 5.85 -22.54
C LYS A 277 18.81 5.12 -23.87
N THR A 278 17.69 5.40 -24.55
CA THR A 278 17.26 4.64 -25.73
C THR A 278 17.87 5.20 -27.02
N TYR A 279 17.96 6.53 -27.13
CA TYR A 279 18.35 7.21 -28.38
C TYR A 279 19.61 8.06 -28.25
N GLY A 280 20.18 8.22 -27.06
CA GLY A 280 21.34 9.10 -26.82
C GLY A 280 21.03 10.60 -26.89
N ILE A 281 19.73 10.98 -26.91
CA ILE A 281 19.28 12.36 -27.06
C ILE A 281 19.03 12.96 -25.68
N ASN A 282 19.82 14.00 -25.31
CA ASN A 282 19.62 14.72 -24.06
C ASN A 282 18.61 15.88 -24.25
N LEU A 283 17.33 15.59 -24.02
CA LEU A 283 16.26 16.59 -24.13
C LEU A 283 16.25 17.60 -22.98
N LYS A 284 16.88 17.32 -21.82
CA LYS A 284 16.93 18.24 -20.68
C LYS A 284 17.65 19.56 -21.02
N GLN A 285 18.53 19.55 -22.01
CA GLN A 285 19.23 20.77 -22.46
C GLN A 285 18.34 21.75 -23.25
N TYR A 286 17.14 21.35 -23.66
CA TYR A 286 16.20 22.18 -24.42
C TYR A 286 15.05 22.74 -23.58
N GLN A 287 15.07 22.53 -22.25
CA GLN A 287 14.07 23.01 -21.28
C GLN A 287 14.48 24.33 -20.60
N GLN A 288 15.16 25.25 -21.32
CA GLN A 288 15.46 26.61 -20.84
C GLN A 288 14.36 27.59 -21.20
#